data_16f5f102dc691d137f4548b5f550cfbb
#
_entry.id   16f5f102dc691d137f4548b5f550cfbb
#
_cell.length_a   1.000
_cell.length_b   1.000
_cell.length_c   1.000
_cell.angle_alpha   90.00
_cell.angle_beta   90.00
_cell.angle_gamma   90.00
#
_symmetry.space_group_name_H-M   'P 1'
#
loop_
_entity.id
_entity.type
_entity.pdbx_description
1 polymer ?
#
loop_
_entity_poly.entity_id
_entity_poly.type
_entity_poly.pdbx_seq_one_letter_code
_entity_poly.pdbx_strand_id
1 'polypeptide(L)'
;YHPPIIAYHRLPQPLPRRSLRRLPHPQERIQKIKSIMIKLSSDHPTTGTSPVTQTQEAAAHDIPSGDSLLQRGGGGLIFSAPSGSGKSTIVQWLMREHPELRLAFSISCTTRAPRGTEQNGVEYIFLSPEAFKEKIKNGEFLEYEEVYENRFYGTLKSQVESQTAAGQNVVFDVDVKGGCNIKKFYGDRALSIFIQPPSIEELRRRLVGRQTDSAEAIENRLAKASYELTFADRFDRIIVNDNLEKAEQEAYEIVKEFIER
;
A
#
# COMPACT_ATOMS: atom_id res chain seq x y z
N TYR A 1 -38.36 10.23 -71.20
CA TYR A 1 -37.53 9.33 -70.34
C TYR A 1 -36.80 10.20 -69.34
N HIS A 2 -37.27 10.20 -68.07
CA HIS A 2 -36.59 10.81 -66.97
C HIS A 2 -36.00 9.68 -66.14
N PRO A 3 -34.70 9.74 -65.66
CA PRO A 3 -34.15 8.80 -64.79
C PRO A 3 -34.58 9.12 -63.32
N PRO A 4 -34.66 8.10 -62.42
CA PRO A 4 -35.13 8.29 -61.05
C PRO A 4 -34.09 8.97 -60.20
N ILE A 5 -34.55 9.85 -59.30
CA ILE A 5 -33.77 10.55 -58.28
C ILE A 5 -33.35 9.54 -57.19
N ILE A 6 -32.04 9.32 -57.05
CA ILE A 6 -31.45 8.50 -55.95
C ILE A 6 -31.40 9.39 -54.68
N ALA A 7 -32.20 9.01 -53.68
CA ALA A 7 -32.17 9.62 -52.37
C ALA A 7 -30.87 9.26 -51.64
N TYR A 8 -30.02 10.27 -51.38
CA TYR A 8 -28.86 10.12 -50.49
C TYR A 8 -29.32 9.96 -49.05
N HIS A 9 -29.20 8.75 -48.50
CA HIS A 9 -29.29 8.51 -47.06
C HIS A 9 -28.12 9.22 -46.36
N ARG A 10 -28.45 10.21 -45.51
CA ARG A 10 -27.49 10.86 -44.61
C ARG A 10 -26.94 9.80 -43.65
N LEU A 11 -25.63 9.61 -43.67
CA LEU A 11 -24.90 8.87 -42.64
C LEU A 11 -25.08 9.56 -41.26
N PRO A 12 -25.27 8.81 -40.19
CA PRO A 12 -25.40 9.39 -38.86
C PRO A 12 -24.10 10.10 -38.45
N GLN A 13 -24.24 11.31 -37.90
CA GLN A 13 -23.14 12.11 -37.36
C GLN A 13 -22.47 11.35 -36.20
N PRO A 14 -21.13 11.36 -36.06
CA PRO A 14 -20.46 10.76 -34.95
C PRO A 14 -20.84 11.49 -33.66
N LEU A 15 -21.19 10.71 -32.64
CA LEU A 15 -21.48 11.21 -31.27
C LEU A 15 -20.27 11.98 -30.71
N PRO A 16 -20.49 13.04 -29.92
CA PRO A 16 -19.42 13.81 -29.31
C PRO A 16 -18.57 12.92 -28.42
N ARG A 17 -17.25 12.93 -28.61
CA ARG A 17 -16.28 12.23 -27.77
C ARG A 17 -16.47 12.71 -26.33
N ARG A 18 -17.04 11.85 -25.48
CA ARG A 18 -16.97 12.03 -24.04
C ARG A 18 -15.50 12.16 -23.64
N SER A 19 -15.14 13.26 -23.02
CA SER A 19 -13.83 13.47 -22.43
C SER A 19 -13.56 12.31 -21.46
N LEU A 20 -12.65 11.42 -21.83
CA LEU A 20 -12.11 10.40 -20.93
C LEU A 20 -11.42 11.15 -19.78
N ARG A 21 -12.10 11.26 -18.65
CA ARG A 21 -11.46 11.73 -17.42
C ARG A 21 -10.25 10.83 -17.17
N ARG A 22 -9.06 11.40 -17.15
CA ARG A 22 -7.84 10.71 -16.75
C ARG A 22 -8.10 10.02 -15.43
N LEU A 23 -7.96 8.70 -15.39
CA LEU A 23 -7.94 7.97 -14.13
C LEU A 23 -6.72 8.46 -13.34
N PRO A 24 -6.87 8.86 -12.07
CA PRO A 24 -5.76 9.34 -11.28
C PRO A 24 -4.69 8.24 -11.12
N HIS A 25 -3.43 8.67 -11.03
CA HIS A 25 -2.29 7.78 -10.83
C HIS A 25 -2.54 6.85 -9.61
N PRO A 26 -2.09 5.58 -9.62
CA PRO A 26 -2.31 4.64 -8.49
C PRO A 26 -1.92 5.22 -7.13
N GLN A 27 -0.84 6.02 -7.07
CA GLN A 27 -0.45 6.72 -5.85
C GLN A 27 -1.43 7.84 -5.44
N GLU A 28 -2.03 8.55 -6.39
CA GLU A 28 -3.07 9.55 -6.11
C GLU A 28 -4.35 8.89 -5.58
N ARG A 29 -4.66 7.66 -6.03
CA ARG A 29 -5.77 6.87 -5.49
C ARG A 29 -5.51 6.43 -4.06
N ILE A 30 -4.30 5.95 -3.76
CA ILE A 30 -3.88 5.57 -2.39
C ILE A 30 -3.97 6.79 -1.47
N GLN A 31 -3.49 7.95 -1.91
CA GLN A 31 -3.58 9.20 -1.17
C GLN A 31 -5.02 9.62 -0.89
N LYS A 32 -5.89 9.54 -1.90
CA LYS A 32 -7.30 9.91 -1.76
C LYS A 32 -8.05 8.99 -0.78
N ILE A 33 -7.72 7.70 -0.78
CA ILE A 33 -8.33 6.74 0.15
C ILE A 33 -7.78 6.94 1.57
N LYS A 34 -6.47 7.13 1.75
CA LYS A 34 -5.88 7.50 3.04
C LYS A 34 -6.54 8.77 3.61
N SER A 35 -6.77 9.78 2.77
CA SER A 35 -7.43 11.04 3.17
C SER A 35 -8.92 10.87 3.56
N ILE A 36 -9.64 9.96 2.88
CA ILE A 36 -11.06 9.67 3.19
C ILE A 36 -11.18 8.89 4.51
N MET A 37 -10.29 7.95 4.76
CA MET A 37 -10.34 7.14 5.99
C MET A 37 -10.05 7.96 7.25
N ILE A 38 -9.17 8.96 7.18
CA ILE A 38 -8.89 9.87 8.30
C ILE A 38 -10.10 10.72 8.63
N LYS A 39 -10.86 11.18 7.63
CA LYS A 39 -12.11 11.92 7.87
C LYS A 39 -13.18 11.08 8.57
N LEU A 40 -13.22 9.78 8.33
CA LEU A 40 -14.16 8.88 8.99
C LEU A 40 -13.73 8.52 10.43
N SER A 41 -12.44 8.68 10.78
CA SER A 41 -11.91 8.42 12.12
C SER A 41 -12.02 9.63 13.06
N SER A 42 -12.22 10.84 12.52
CA SER A 42 -12.28 12.09 13.30
C SER A 42 -13.68 12.47 13.81
N ASP A 43 -14.73 11.74 13.47
CA ASP A 43 -16.11 12.05 13.84
C ASP A 43 -16.58 11.44 15.18
N HIS A 44 -15.66 11.05 16.06
CA HIS A 44 -16.02 10.67 17.43
C HIS A 44 -15.67 11.81 18.39
N PRO A 45 -16.65 12.34 19.15
CA PRO A 45 -16.42 13.45 20.07
C PRO A 45 -15.65 13.00 21.32
N THR A 46 -14.46 13.53 21.52
CA THR A 46 -13.74 13.44 22.79
C THR A 46 -14.19 14.55 23.73
N THR A 47 -14.83 14.19 24.81
CA THR A 47 -15.05 15.07 25.98
C THR A 47 -13.74 15.17 26.78
N GLY A 48 -13.42 16.42 27.12
CA GLY A 48 -12.13 16.84 27.65
C GLY A 48 -11.78 16.45 29.08
N THR A 49 -10.54 16.68 29.38
CA THR A 49 -10.04 17.54 30.50
C THR A 49 -8.50 17.53 30.52
N SER A 50 -7.90 18.72 30.49
CA SER A 50 -6.51 19.00 30.90
C SER A 50 -6.50 19.40 32.40
N PRO A 51 -5.39 19.70 33.08
CA PRO A 51 -3.95 19.48 32.83
C PRO A 51 -3.22 18.83 34.04
N VAL A 52 -1.94 18.46 33.95
CA VAL A 52 -0.91 18.78 34.96
C VAL A 52 0.50 18.42 34.41
N THR A 53 1.35 19.40 34.45
CA THR A 53 2.80 19.40 34.26
C THR A 53 3.50 18.51 35.30
N GLN A 54 4.36 17.60 34.85
CA GLN A 54 5.54 17.19 35.64
C GLN A 54 6.62 16.64 34.72
N THR A 55 7.75 17.32 34.74
CA THR A 55 9.06 16.88 34.30
C THR A 55 9.48 15.58 34.98
N GLN A 56 9.71 14.52 34.22
CA GLN A 56 10.47 13.36 34.71
C GLN A 56 11.49 12.92 33.66
N GLU A 57 12.67 12.63 34.21
CA GLU A 57 13.90 12.22 33.55
C GLU A 57 13.72 11.06 32.58
N ALA A 58 14.46 11.10 31.46
CA ALA A 58 14.53 10.06 30.46
C ALA A 58 15.14 8.77 31.08
N ALA A 59 14.26 7.85 31.45
CA ALA A 59 14.64 6.46 31.63
C ALA A 59 14.83 5.86 30.23
N ALA A 60 15.96 5.17 30.04
CA ALA A 60 16.20 4.36 28.85
C ALA A 60 15.04 3.39 28.68
N HIS A 61 14.16 3.65 27.70
CA HIS A 61 13.07 2.75 27.39
C HIS A 61 13.67 1.51 26.71
N ASP A 62 13.56 0.37 27.39
CA ASP A 62 13.69 -0.94 26.76
C ASP A 62 12.85 -0.95 25.49
N ILE A 63 13.53 -1.12 24.35
CA ILE A 63 12.85 -1.27 23.06
C ILE A 63 12.06 -2.58 23.17
N PRO A 64 10.72 -2.56 23.12
CA PRO A 64 9.94 -3.78 23.26
C PRO A 64 10.40 -4.79 22.20
N SER A 65 10.65 -6.02 22.63
CA SER A 65 10.87 -7.14 21.73
C SER A 65 9.68 -7.23 20.77
N GLY A 66 9.87 -7.73 19.54
CA GLY A 66 8.79 -7.90 18.57
C GLY A 66 7.49 -8.47 19.15
N ASP A 67 7.57 -9.12 20.33
CA ASP A 67 6.44 -9.69 21.06
C ASP A 67 5.42 -8.69 21.59
N SER A 68 5.79 -7.44 21.88
CA SER A 68 4.84 -6.45 22.40
C SER A 68 4.08 -5.70 21.33
N LEU A 69 4.59 -5.66 20.09
CA LEU A 69 4.07 -4.80 19.04
C LEU A 69 2.76 -5.29 18.40
N LEU A 70 2.44 -6.59 18.46
CA LEU A 70 1.22 -7.18 17.89
C LEU A 70 0.43 -8.02 18.93
N GLN A 71 0.63 -7.82 20.23
CA GLN A 71 0.09 -8.72 21.25
C GLN A 71 -1.36 -8.51 21.66
N ARG A 72 -2.05 -7.46 21.21
CA ARG A 72 -3.43 -7.20 21.68
C ARG A 72 -4.34 -6.70 20.56
N GLY A 73 -4.82 -7.62 19.73
CA GLY A 73 -6.00 -7.38 18.90
C GLY A 73 -5.76 -6.90 17.48
N GLY A 74 -4.51 -6.79 17.00
CA GLY A 74 -4.21 -6.49 15.60
C GLY A 74 -3.10 -7.37 15.05
N GLY A 75 -3.24 -7.87 13.81
CA GLY A 75 -2.24 -8.63 13.06
C GLY A 75 -1.42 -7.75 12.10
N GLY A 76 -0.24 -8.22 11.71
CA GLY A 76 0.52 -7.64 10.60
C GLY A 76 0.17 -8.34 9.27
N LEU A 77 -0.22 -7.59 8.26
CA LEU A 77 -0.52 -8.10 6.93
C LEU A 77 0.46 -7.51 5.92
N ILE A 78 1.35 -8.32 5.40
CA ILE A 78 2.42 -7.92 4.50
C ILE A 78 2.02 -8.27 3.08
N PHE A 79 1.87 -7.27 2.23
CA PHE A 79 1.58 -7.45 0.80
C PHE A 79 2.78 -7.01 -0.03
N SER A 80 3.27 -7.92 -0.86
CA SER A 80 4.31 -7.62 -1.85
C SER A 80 3.90 -8.14 -3.23
N ALA A 81 4.39 -7.51 -4.27
CA ALA A 81 4.11 -7.89 -5.65
C ALA A 81 5.00 -7.14 -6.63
N PRO A 82 5.26 -7.69 -7.80
CA PRO A 82 5.77 -6.92 -8.92
C PRO A 82 4.84 -5.77 -9.30
N SER A 83 5.42 -4.67 -9.76
CA SER A 83 4.65 -3.51 -10.22
C SER A 83 3.71 -3.90 -11.37
N GLY A 84 2.41 -3.72 -11.19
CA GLY A 84 1.41 -4.09 -12.20
C GLY A 84 0.67 -5.39 -11.91
N SER A 85 1.03 -6.14 -10.88
CA SER A 85 0.37 -7.41 -10.51
C SER A 85 -1.03 -7.24 -9.91
N GLY A 86 -1.46 -6.01 -9.57
CA GLY A 86 -2.79 -5.75 -9.00
C GLY A 86 -2.84 -5.65 -7.48
N LYS A 87 -1.71 -5.69 -6.77
CA LYS A 87 -1.63 -5.58 -5.31
C LYS A 87 -2.48 -4.45 -4.73
N SER A 88 -2.26 -3.22 -5.19
CA SER A 88 -2.99 -2.06 -4.67
C SER A 88 -4.49 -2.13 -4.93
N THR A 89 -4.93 -2.78 -6.01
CA THR A 89 -6.34 -2.99 -6.31
C THR A 89 -6.96 -3.93 -5.28
N ILE A 90 -6.33 -5.08 -5.04
CA ILE A 90 -6.79 -6.09 -4.08
C ILE A 90 -6.81 -5.51 -2.66
N VAL A 91 -5.73 -4.86 -2.21
CA VAL A 91 -5.67 -4.27 -0.86
C VAL A 91 -6.75 -3.20 -0.68
N GLN A 92 -6.95 -2.33 -1.67
CA GLN A 92 -7.99 -1.30 -1.62
C GLN A 92 -9.40 -1.90 -1.61
N TRP A 93 -9.61 -2.98 -2.36
CA TRP A 93 -10.89 -3.70 -2.34
C TRP A 93 -11.15 -4.29 -0.96
N LEU A 94 -10.18 -4.98 -0.34
CA LEU A 94 -10.30 -5.49 1.02
C LEU A 94 -10.70 -4.39 2.02
N MET A 95 -10.01 -3.25 1.96
CA MET A 95 -10.27 -2.13 2.89
C MET A 95 -11.63 -1.46 2.68
N ARG A 96 -12.13 -1.45 1.44
CA ARG A 96 -13.41 -0.82 1.10
C ARG A 96 -14.60 -1.72 1.35
N GLU A 97 -14.51 -2.98 0.91
CA GLU A 97 -15.64 -3.90 0.96
C GLU A 97 -15.73 -4.66 2.30
N HIS A 98 -14.61 -4.74 3.04
CA HIS A 98 -14.48 -5.51 4.28
C HIS A 98 -13.99 -4.66 5.46
N PRO A 99 -14.77 -3.63 5.89
CA PRO A 99 -14.40 -2.78 7.02
C PRO A 99 -14.30 -3.54 8.35
N GLU A 100 -14.97 -4.69 8.46
CA GLU A 100 -14.89 -5.59 9.62
C GLU A 100 -13.47 -6.11 9.87
N LEU A 101 -12.63 -6.20 8.85
CA LEU A 101 -11.23 -6.59 8.98
C LEU A 101 -10.36 -5.51 9.65
N ARG A 102 -10.87 -4.30 9.86
CA ARG A 102 -10.18 -3.18 10.52
C ARG A 102 -8.78 -2.93 9.97
N LEU A 103 -8.62 -2.99 8.65
CA LEU A 103 -7.35 -2.82 7.98
C LEU A 103 -6.93 -1.34 7.96
N ALA A 104 -5.67 -1.07 8.25
CA ALA A 104 -5.07 0.25 8.14
C ALA A 104 -3.67 0.14 7.53
N PHE A 105 -3.34 1.01 6.56
CA PHE A 105 -1.97 1.06 6.05
C PHE A 105 -0.99 1.50 7.14
N SER A 106 0.20 0.90 7.16
CA SER A 106 1.32 1.45 7.92
C SER A 106 1.68 2.83 7.37
N ILE A 107 1.84 3.82 8.25
CA ILE A 107 2.28 5.16 7.85
C ILE A 107 3.81 5.17 7.83
N SER A 108 4.38 5.14 6.63
CA SER A 108 5.83 5.12 6.45
C SER A 108 6.47 6.48 6.67
N CYS A 109 7.73 6.48 7.14
CA CYS A 109 8.57 7.67 7.14
C CYS A 109 9.25 7.87 5.80
N THR A 110 9.54 9.11 5.44
CA THR A 110 10.37 9.44 4.26
C THR A 110 11.14 10.73 4.47
N THR A 111 12.29 10.83 3.80
CA THR A 111 13.11 12.06 3.79
C THR A 111 12.87 12.92 2.55
N ARG A 112 11.99 12.50 1.62
CA ARG A 112 11.60 13.39 0.53
C ARG A 112 10.66 14.49 1.03
N ALA A 113 10.68 15.63 0.36
CA ALA A 113 9.70 16.68 0.59
C ALA A 113 8.26 16.21 0.29
N PRO A 114 7.25 16.72 1.01
CA PRO A 114 5.85 16.52 0.69
C PRO A 114 5.53 16.93 -0.76
N ARG A 115 4.57 16.24 -1.38
CA ARG A 115 4.09 16.55 -2.74
C ARG A 115 2.65 17.02 -2.68
N GLY A 116 2.37 18.11 -3.37
CA GLY A 116 1.00 18.64 -3.45
C GLY A 116 0.40 18.89 -2.08
N THR A 117 -0.67 18.18 -1.74
CA THR A 117 -1.44 18.33 -0.50
C THR A 117 -1.08 17.30 0.57
N GLU A 118 0.03 16.57 0.43
CA GLU A 118 0.47 15.57 1.42
C GLU A 118 0.74 16.23 2.79
N GLN A 119 0.25 15.60 3.85
CA GLN A 119 0.37 16.10 5.22
C GLN A 119 1.22 15.16 6.08
N ASN A 120 2.00 15.76 6.98
CA ASN A 120 2.82 14.99 7.90
C ASN A 120 1.95 14.17 8.86
N GLY A 121 2.26 12.87 8.98
CA GLY A 121 1.51 11.94 9.81
C GLY A 121 0.24 11.38 9.15
N VAL A 122 -0.08 11.80 7.94
CA VAL A 122 -1.24 11.33 7.15
C VAL A 122 -0.80 10.37 6.06
N GLU A 123 -0.14 10.86 5.02
CA GLU A 123 0.38 10.02 3.95
C GLU A 123 1.74 9.44 4.33
N TYR A 124 2.58 10.29 4.91
CA TYR A 124 3.92 9.93 5.40
C TYR A 124 4.26 10.72 6.66
N ILE A 125 5.20 10.19 7.43
CA ILE A 125 5.93 10.95 8.44
C ILE A 125 7.17 11.51 7.72
N PHE A 126 7.20 12.83 7.48
CA PHE A 126 8.30 13.50 6.80
C PHE A 126 9.41 13.84 7.79
N LEU A 127 10.60 13.34 7.56
CA LEU A 127 11.79 13.52 8.40
C LEU A 127 12.90 14.17 7.60
N SER A 128 13.83 14.87 8.28
CA SER A 128 15.11 15.22 7.66
C SER A 128 15.99 13.97 7.48
N PRO A 129 16.93 13.95 6.54
CA PRO A 129 17.89 12.85 6.40
C PRO A 129 18.66 12.56 7.70
N GLU A 130 19.02 13.59 8.47
CA GLU A 130 19.72 13.47 9.74
C GLU A 130 18.86 12.78 10.79
N ALA A 131 17.60 13.24 10.95
CA ALA A 131 16.66 12.64 11.89
C ALA A 131 16.34 11.17 11.51
N PHE A 132 16.26 10.87 10.22
CA PHE A 132 16.06 9.51 9.75
C PHE A 132 17.26 8.61 10.09
N LYS A 133 18.48 9.08 9.81
CA LYS A 133 19.73 8.37 10.13
C LYS A 133 19.90 8.16 11.64
N GLU A 134 19.49 9.11 12.46
CA GLU A 134 19.50 8.97 13.92
C GLU A 134 18.55 7.83 14.36
N LYS A 135 17.34 7.79 13.82
CA LYS A 135 16.39 6.70 14.08
C LYS A 135 16.89 5.33 13.62
N ILE A 136 17.68 5.27 12.53
CA ILE A 136 18.37 4.05 12.10
C ILE A 136 19.34 3.59 13.19
N LYS A 137 20.20 4.51 13.69
CA LYS A 137 21.17 4.21 14.75
C LYS A 137 20.51 3.70 16.04
N ASN A 138 19.35 4.24 16.37
CA ASN A 138 18.56 3.85 17.53
C ASN A 138 17.76 2.55 17.31
N GLY A 139 17.80 1.95 16.11
CA GLY A 139 17.08 0.71 15.81
C GLY A 139 15.55 0.87 15.82
N GLU A 140 15.02 2.07 15.57
CA GLU A 140 13.59 2.38 15.66
C GLU A 140 12.77 1.87 14.46
N PHE A 141 13.42 1.53 13.34
CA PHE A 141 12.73 1.03 12.15
C PHE A 141 12.52 -0.49 12.18
N LEU A 142 11.38 -0.94 11.66
CA LEU A 142 11.12 -2.33 11.29
C LEU A 142 11.87 -2.71 10.01
N GLU A 143 11.81 -1.81 9.04
CA GLU A 143 12.50 -1.88 7.76
C GLU A 143 12.78 -0.45 7.27
N TYR A 144 13.81 -0.28 6.48
CA TYR A 144 14.09 0.96 5.75
C TYR A 144 14.91 0.68 4.49
N GLU A 145 14.80 1.58 3.51
CA GLU A 145 15.55 1.52 2.27
C GLU A 145 16.01 2.92 1.85
N GLU A 146 17.24 3.04 1.38
CA GLU A 146 17.72 4.21 0.67
C GLU A 146 17.49 4.00 -0.83
N VAL A 147 16.43 4.63 -1.36
CA VAL A 147 16.03 4.48 -2.78
C VAL A 147 16.90 5.32 -3.71
N TYR A 148 17.32 6.50 -3.26
CA TYR A 148 18.28 7.39 -3.90
C TYR A 148 19.10 8.05 -2.80
N GLU A 149 20.25 8.65 -3.17
CA GLU A 149 21.10 9.35 -2.21
C GLU A 149 20.32 10.31 -1.29
N ASN A 150 20.41 10.09 0.01
CA ASN A 150 19.68 10.78 1.09
C ASN A 150 18.14 10.74 0.97
N ARG A 151 17.58 9.85 0.15
CA ARG A 151 16.14 9.64 0.05
C ARG A 151 15.75 8.27 0.62
N PHE A 152 15.36 8.31 1.88
CA PHE A 152 14.99 7.13 2.65
C PHE A 152 13.48 6.96 2.73
N TYR A 153 13.07 5.70 2.87
CA TYR A 153 11.72 5.29 3.25
C TYR A 153 11.87 4.22 4.33
N GLY A 154 10.92 4.14 5.26
CA GLY A 154 10.94 3.09 6.29
C GLY A 154 9.73 3.13 7.19
N THR A 155 9.50 2.05 7.92
CA THR A 155 8.37 1.86 8.83
C THR A 155 8.85 1.86 10.27
N LEU A 156 8.38 2.82 11.08
CA LEU A 156 8.72 2.90 12.51
C LEU A 156 7.95 1.85 13.32
N LYS A 157 8.65 1.20 14.27
CA LYS A 157 8.05 0.28 15.23
C LYS A 157 6.94 0.95 16.04
N SER A 158 7.21 2.14 16.58
CA SER A 158 6.25 2.91 17.37
C SER A 158 4.96 3.25 16.64
N GLN A 159 5.03 3.46 15.31
CA GLN A 159 3.85 3.73 14.50
C GLN A 159 2.95 2.50 14.40
N VAL A 160 3.55 1.34 14.16
CA VAL A 160 2.81 0.06 14.11
C VAL A 160 2.19 -0.25 15.47
N GLU A 161 2.94 -0.04 16.56
CA GLU A 161 2.44 -0.22 17.92
C GLU A 161 1.21 0.67 18.21
N SER A 162 1.26 1.93 17.84
CA SER A 162 0.13 2.85 17.98
C SER A 162 -1.11 2.37 17.22
N GLN A 163 -0.95 1.89 15.98
CA GLN A 163 -2.06 1.39 15.17
C GLN A 163 -2.65 0.09 15.75
N THR A 164 -1.80 -0.85 16.17
CA THR A 164 -2.25 -2.11 16.76
C THR A 164 -2.91 -1.90 18.12
N ALA A 165 -2.39 -0.97 18.94
CA ALA A 165 -3.02 -0.58 20.20
C ALA A 165 -4.43 0.01 20.00
N ALA A 166 -4.67 0.68 18.87
CA ALA A 166 -5.99 1.12 18.43
C ALA A 166 -6.86 -0.04 17.88
N GLY A 167 -6.35 -1.28 17.90
CA GLY A 167 -7.03 -2.49 17.42
C GLY A 167 -7.14 -2.56 15.91
N GLN A 168 -6.23 -1.93 15.16
CA GLN A 168 -6.16 -2.02 13.71
C GLN A 168 -5.27 -3.20 13.28
N ASN A 169 -5.63 -3.86 12.19
CA ASN A 169 -4.75 -4.79 11.48
C ASN A 169 -3.90 -4.00 10.49
N VAL A 170 -2.58 -3.99 10.72
CA VAL A 170 -1.67 -3.10 9.98
C VAL A 170 -1.26 -3.73 8.66
N VAL A 171 -1.56 -3.05 7.56
CA VAL A 171 -1.18 -3.45 6.20
C VAL A 171 0.15 -2.81 5.83
N PHE A 172 1.15 -3.63 5.55
CA PHE A 172 2.44 -3.23 5.02
C PHE A 172 2.43 -3.40 3.50
N ASP A 173 2.42 -2.28 2.78
CA ASP A 173 2.58 -2.22 1.32
C ASP A 173 4.05 -1.93 1.00
N VAL A 174 4.85 -2.98 0.92
CA VAL A 174 6.31 -2.91 0.81
C VAL A 174 6.83 -3.74 -0.37
N ASP A 175 8.10 -3.54 -0.74
CA ASP A 175 8.79 -4.41 -1.68
C ASP A 175 9.10 -5.78 -1.08
N VAL A 176 9.64 -6.69 -1.90
CA VAL A 176 9.89 -8.08 -1.47
C VAL A 176 10.94 -8.19 -0.35
N LYS A 177 11.93 -7.30 -0.33
CA LYS A 177 12.98 -7.30 0.72
C LYS A 177 12.42 -6.78 2.04
N GLY A 178 11.70 -5.66 1.99
CA GLY A 178 10.99 -5.11 3.13
C GLY A 178 10.00 -6.11 3.71
N GLY A 179 9.22 -6.79 2.84
CA GLY A 179 8.29 -7.82 3.24
C GLY A 179 8.96 -8.98 3.97
N CYS A 180 10.06 -9.51 3.44
CA CYS A 180 10.83 -10.56 4.09
C CYS A 180 11.42 -10.12 5.44
N ASN A 181 11.88 -8.87 5.56
CA ASN A 181 12.43 -8.34 6.80
C ASN A 181 11.36 -8.19 7.87
N ILE A 182 10.19 -7.65 7.51
CA ILE A 182 9.04 -7.52 8.42
C ILE A 182 8.57 -8.91 8.87
N LYS A 183 8.45 -9.86 7.93
CA LYS A 183 8.09 -11.26 8.27
C LYS A 183 9.09 -11.90 9.24
N LYS A 184 10.38 -11.72 8.99
CA LYS A 184 11.43 -12.22 9.89
C LYS A 184 11.32 -11.62 11.30
N PHE A 185 10.94 -10.34 11.41
CA PHE A 185 10.78 -9.67 12.71
C PHE A 185 9.56 -10.16 13.49
N TYR A 186 8.41 -10.30 12.80
CA TYR A 186 7.14 -10.66 13.45
C TYR A 186 6.88 -12.18 13.52
N GLY A 187 7.54 -12.99 12.69
CA GLY A 187 7.28 -14.43 12.62
C GLY A 187 5.83 -14.74 12.31
N ASP A 188 5.19 -15.60 13.11
CA ASP A 188 3.79 -16.04 12.93
C ASP A 188 2.75 -14.98 13.30
N ARG A 189 3.17 -13.87 13.89
CA ARG A 189 2.29 -12.73 14.21
C ARG A 189 2.01 -11.84 13.01
N ALA A 190 2.65 -12.10 11.87
CA ALA A 190 2.36 -11.43 10.63
C ALA A 190 2.15 -12.45 9.52
N LEU A 191 1.16 -12.18 8.67
CA LEU A 191 0.88 -12.94 7.45
C LEU A 191 1.52 -12.23 6.27
N SER A 192 2.34 -12.92 5.50
CA SER A 192 2.95 -12.39 4.29
C SER A 192 2.28 -12.99 3.04
N ILE A 193 1.82 -12.11 2.15
CA ILE A 193 1.08 -12.44 0.94
C ILE A 193 1.81 -11.86 -0.27
N PHE A 194 2.10 -12.70 -1.26
CA PHE A 194 2.68 -12.29 -2.52
C PHE A 194 1.62 -12.32 -3.62
N ILE A 195 1.37 -11.20 -4.28
CA ILE A 195 0.44 -11.12 -5.42
C ILE A 195 1.24 -11.32 -6.70
N GLN A 196 1.01 -12.45 -7.36
CA GLN A 196 1.73 -12.86 -8.54
C GLN A 196 0.88 -12.62 -9.81
N PRO A 197 1.46 -12.06 -10.88
CA PRO A 197 0.81 -12.09 -12.19
C PRO A 197 0.83 -13.52 -12.74
N PRO A 198 -0.11 -13.93 -13.61
CA PRO A 198 -0.12 -15.28 -14.17
C PRO A 198 1.11 -15.58 -15.05
N SER A 199 1.67 -14.57 -15.70
CA SER A 199 2.93 -14.65 -16.43
C SER A 199 3.59 -13.27 -16.61
N ILE A 200 4.85 -13.27 -17.04
CA ILE A 200 5.57 -12.02 -17.40
C ILE A 200 4.95 -11.37 -18.64
N GLU A 201 4.45 -12.17 -19.60
CA GLU A 201 3.78 -11.68 -20.81
C GLU A 201 2.50 -10.93 -20.45
N GLU A 202 1.70 -11.48 -19.56
CA GLU A 202 0.48 -10.83 -19.06
C GLU A 202 0.83 -9.55 -18.29
N LEU A 203 1.88 -9.57 -17.47
CA LEU A 203 2.37 -8.37 -16.81
C LEU A 203 2.79 -7.29 -17.82
N ARG A 204 3.51 -7.66 -18.88
CA ARG A 204 3.86 -6.76 -19.99
C ARG A 204 2.61 -6.15 -20.60
N ARG A 205 1.61 -6.99 -20.93
CA ARG A 205 0.34 -6.53 -21.49
C ARG A 205 -0.35 -5.49 -20.60
N ARG A 206 -0.38 -5.73 -19.29
CA ARG A 206 -0.96 -4.81 -18.29
C ARG A 206 -0.19 -3.49 -18.19
N LEU A 207 1.14 -3.53 -18.24
CA LEU A 207 1.97 -2.33 -18.19
C LEU A 207 1.81 -1.47 -19.45
N VAL A 208 1.83 -2.08 -20.63
CA VAL A 208 1.58 -1.40 -21.92
C VAL A 208 0.19 -0.79 -21.96
N GLY A 209 -0.83 -1.53 -21.50
CA GLY A 209 -2.22 -1.06 -21.51
C GLY A 209 -2.50 0.19 -20.67
N ARG A 210 -1.60 0.53 -19.72
CA ARG A 210 -1.71 1.77 -18.91
C ARG A 210 -1.36 3.04 -19.68
N GLN A 211 -0.62 2.94 -20.78
CA GLN A 211 -0.19 4.07 -21.63
C GLN A 211 0.48 5.23 -20.86
N THR A 212 1.12 4.92 -19.73
CA THR A 212 1.76 5.91 -18.84
C THR A 212 3.27 5.85 -18.88
N ASP A 213 3.82 4.77 -19.42
CA ASP A 213 5.26 4.47 -19.37
C ASP A 213 5.85 4.39 -20.78
N SER A 214 7.12 4.79 -20.92
CA SER A 214 7.89 4.55 -22.14
C SER A 214 8.23 3.06 -22.28
N ALA A 215 8.58 2.63 -23.51
CA ALA A 215 9.00 1.24 -23.76
C ALA A 215 10.18 0.83 -22.86
N GLU A 216 11.17 1.71 -22.70
CA GLU A 216 12.34 1.49 -21.83
C GLU A 216 11.92 1.32 -20.36
N ALA A 217 10.99 2.15 -19.86
CA ALA A 217 10.48 2.04 -18.50
C ALA A 217 9.76 0.72 -18.28
N ILE A 218 9.04 0.21 -19.28
CA ILE A 218 8.37 -1.10 -19.23
C ILE A 218 9.39 -2.22 -19.13
N GLU A 219 10.45 -2.22 -19.95
CA GLU A 219 11.51 -3.24 -19.90
C GLU A 219 12.21 -3.26 -18.53
N ASN A 220 12.53 -2.09 -17.97
CA ASN A 220 13.11 -1.96 -16.64
C ASN A 220 12.18 -2.53 -15.55
N ARG A 221 10.87 -2.29 -15.66
CA ARG A 221 9.88 -2.86 -14.73
C ARG A 221 9.75 -4.37 -14.87
N LEU A 222 9.83 -4.93 -16.07
CA LEU A 222 9.78 -6.37 -16.28
C LEU A 222 11.04 -7.07 -15.77
N ALA A 223 12.22 -6.46 -15.95
CA ALA A 223 13.47 -6.96 -15.37
C ALA A 223 13.38 -6.98 -13.83
N LYS A 224 12.87 -5.90 -13.22
CA LYS A 224 12.63 -5.84 -11.77
C LYS A 224 11.59 -6.88 -11.34
N ALA A 225 10.50 -7.05 -12.09
CA ALA A 225 9.46 -8.03 -11.80
C ALA A 225 10.01 -9.47 -11.81
N SER A 226 10.87 -9.82 -12.79
CA SER A 226 11.52 -11.12 -12.84
C SER A 226 12.37 -11.40 -11.59
N TYR A 227 13.08 -10.38 -11.09
CA TYR A 227 13.80 -10.46 -9.84
C TYR A 227 12.84 -10.61 -8.63
N GLU A 228 11.78 -9.81 -8.55
CA GLU A 228 10.81 -9.86 -7.44
C GLU A 228 10.08 -11.20 -7.37
N LEU A 229 9.78 -11.84 -8.51
CA LEU A 229 9.17 -13.17 -8.59
C LEU A 229 10.04 -14.27 -7.95
N THR A 230 11.38 -14.12 -7.92
CA THR A 230 12.26 -15.09 -7.24
C THR A 230 12.09 -15.11 -5.72
N PHE A 231 11.34 -14.18 -5.16
CA PHE A 231 11.05 -14.11 -3.72
C PHE A 231 9.69 -14.73 -3.35
N ALA A 232 8.87 -15.13 -4.33
CA ALA A 232 7.50 -15.58 -4.07
C ALA A 232 7.44 -16.69 -3.01
N ASP A 233 8.32 -17.68 -3.10
CA ASP A 233 8.37 -18.84 -2.18
C ASP A 233 8.80 -18.48 -0.73
N ARG A 234 9.18 -17.23 -0.48
CA ARG A 234 9.51 -16.73 0.87
C ARG A 234 8.30 -16.15 1.61
N PHE A 235 7.16 -16.09 0.95
CA PHE A 235 5.90 -15.58 1.51
C PHE A 235 5.02 -16.74 1.97
N ASP A 236 4.20 -16.51 3.00
CA ASP A 236 3.32 -17.53 3.55
C ASP A 236 2.21 -17.95 2.58
N ARG A 237 1.79 -17.02 1.72
CA ARG A 237 0.76 -17.24 0.71
C ARG A 237 1.12 -16.55 -0.60
N ILE A 238 0.79 -17.21 -1.71
CA ILE A 238 0.90 -16.67 -3.06
C ILE A 238 -0.50 -16.64 -3.65
N ILE A 239 -0.94 -15.48 -4.12
CA ILE A 239 -2.21 -15.29 -4.83
C ILE A 239 -1.89 -14.98 -6.28
N VAL A 240 -2.30 -15.84 -7.20
CA VAL A 240 -2.12 -15.61 -8.65
C VAL A 240 -3.29 -14.75 -9.16
N ASN A 241 -3.01 -13.49 -9.49
CA ASN A 241 -4.01 -12.58 -10.02
C ASN A 241 -4.17 -12.74 -11.55
N ASP A 242 -4.77 -13.86 -11.94
CA ASP A 242 -5.24 -14.10 -13.31
C ASP A 242 -6.63 -13.50 -13.52
N ASN A 243 -7.54 -13.74 -12.59
CA ASN A 243 -8.86 -13.12 -12.50
C ASN A 243 -8.94 -12.28 -11.22
N LEU A 244 -9.25 -11.00 -11.36
CA LEU A 244 -9.23 -10.05 -10.24
C LEU A 244 -10.24 -10.43 -9.15
N GLU A 245 -11.48 -10.76 -9.50
CA GLU A 245 -12.55 -11.09 -8.54
C GLU A 245 -12.20 -12.33 -7.71
N LYS A 246 -11.61 -13.35 -8.36
CA LYS A 246 -11.12 -14.55 -7.65
C LYS A 246 -9.96 -14.23 -6.71
N ALA A 247 -9.01 -13.40 -7.16
CA ALA A 247 -7.87 -12.99 -6.35
C ALA A 247 -8.27 -12.11 -5.16
N GLU A 248 -9.30 -11.26 -5.32
CA GLU A 248 -9.91 -10.47 -4.25
C GLU A 248 -10.57 -11.37 -3.20
N GLN A 249 -11.37 -12.34 -3.64
CA GLN A 249 -12.04 -13.27 -2.75
C GLN A 249 -11.04 -14.18 -2.00
N GLU A 250 -10.03 -14.71 -2.69
CA GLU A 250 -8.95 -15.51 -2.08
C GLU A 250 -8.18 -14.69 -1.03
N ALA A 251 -7.87 -13.43 -1.34
CA ALA A 251 -7.22 -12.52 -0.39
C ALA A 251 -8.07 -12.29 0.86
N TYR A 252 -9.37 -12.12 0.70
CA TYR A 252 -10.30 -11.97 1.82
C TYR A 252 -10.31 -13.21 2.73
N GLU A 253 -10.44 -14.39 2.16
CA GLU A 253 -10.47 -15.64 2.92
C GLU A 253 -9.20 -15.87 3.71
N ILE A 254 -8.04 -15.66 3.07
CA ILE A 254 -6.72 -15.79 3.70
C ILE A 254 -6.54 -14.78 4.84
N VAL A 255 -6.89 -13.51 4.62
CA VAL A 255 -6.76 -12.46 5.63
C VAL A 255 -7.71 -12.69 6.79
N LYS A 256 -8.96 -13.05 6.51
CA LYS A 256 -9.96 -13.35 7.53
C LYS A 256 -9.53 -14.52 8.41
N GLU A 257 -9.11 -15.64 7.80
CA GLU A 257 -8.58 -16.80 8.53
C GLU A 257 -7.44 -16.42 9.48
N PHE A 258 -6.54 -15.54 9.02
CA PHE A 258 -5.40 -15.10 9.85
C PHE A 258 -5.84 -14.23 11.03
N ILE A 259 -6.78 -13.31 10.82
CA ILE A 259 -7.26 -12.39 11.87
C ILE A 259 -8.11 -13.11 12.93
N GLU A 260 -8.83 -14.17 12.55
CA GLU A 260 -9.73 -14.93 13.42
C GLU A 260 -9.03 -16.03 14.25
N ARG A 261 -7.71 -16.22 14.06
CA ARG A 261 -6.90 -17.18 14.86
C ARG A 261 -6.67 -16.67 16.27
#